data_8befa00133b1044072670e8fb009e70c
#
_entry.id   8befa00133b1044072670e8fb009e70c
#
_cell.length_a   1.000
_cell.length_b   1.000
_cell.length_c   1.000
_cell.angle_alpha   90.00
_cell.angle_beta   90.00
_cell.angle_gamma   90.00
#
_symmetry.space_group_name_H-M   'P 1'
#
loop_
_entity.id
_entity.type
_entity.pdbx_description
1 polymer ?
#
loop_
_entity_poly.entity_id
_entity_poly.type
_entity_poly.pdbx_seq_one_letter_code
_entity_poly.pdbx_strand_id
1 'polypeptide(L)'
;EISLGLVGSEMCIRDRYWNFPLDSTPLYYFFTSPKDALASVGGLYIFFALLITVLLTIAVWFALRMPHTQKRYSSRYSNYGFGDFGSGRRTYYSDIEHHRMRHSLILLLLTALLFIPIRGGFTVSTTNTGKAYFSQNAFLNHAAVNPMFSLFESLTHQEDFASQYRYMSEEEANKLFSQMVSSSDQNTYPLLNEEARKNGKPDILIIIMESFANDIMPSVGTHKDVAVCLDSIARKGIFFPRFYSNTFRTDRGLVAVLSGYPAQPTTSIMRYPAKSAQLPSLARSLAKAKHYGNAYYYGGDVDFANQRSWLVSQGYERIISDSDFPICL
;
A
#
# COMPACT_ATOMS: atom_id res chain seq x y z
N GLU A 1 -10.22 10.78 -21.83
CA GLU A 1 -11.04 9.55 -21.84
C GLU A 1 -10.39 8.39 -22.61
N ILE A 2 -9.72 8.63 -23.75
CA ILE A 2 -9.06 7.57 -24.55
C ILE A 2 -7.87 6.97 -23.80
N SER A 3 -7.08 7.76 -23.08
CA SER A 3 -5.96 7.28 -22.27
C SER A 3 -6.41 6.42 -21.08
N LEU A 4 -7.54 6.73 -20.46
CA LEU A 4 -8.14 5.92 -19.40
C LEU A 4 -8.64 4.56 -19.94
N GLY A 5 -9.18 4.51 -21.14
CA GLY A 5 -9.65 3.27 -21.78
C GLY A 5 -8.51 2.31 -22.11
N LEU A 6 -7.36 2.82 -22.60
CA LEU A 6 -6.17 2.00 -22.87
C LEU A 6 -5.55 1.45 -21.58
N VAL A 7 -5.43 2.27 -20.54
CA VAL A 7 -4.93 1.88 -19.22
C VAL A 7 -5.87 0.85 -18.58
N GLY A 8 -7.20 1.02 -18.72
CA GLY A 8 -8.18 0.06 -18.22
C GLY A 8 -8.12 -1.29 -18.95
N SER A 9 -7.87 -1.32 -20.25
CA SER A 9 -7.75 -2.56 -21.03
C SER A 9 -6.46 -3.33 -20.70
N GLU A 10 -5.34 -2.66 -20.50
CA GLU A 10 -4.09 -3.30 -20.03
C GLU A 10 -4.22 -3.89 -18.65
N MET A 11 -4.90 -3.19 -17.73
CA MET A 11 -5.19 -3.72 -16.39
C MET A 11 -6.06 -4.97 -16.45
N CYS A 12 -7.13 -4.98 -17.27
CA CYS A 12 -7.98 -6.15 -17.41
C CYS A 12 -7.25 -7.38 -17.96
N ILE A 13 -6.32 -7.19 -18.90
CA ILE A 13 -5.52 -8.27 -19.48
C ILE A 13 -4.54 -8.83 -18.44
N ARG A 14 -3.91 -7.98 -17.65
CA ARG A 14 -2.93 -8.40 -16.63
C ARG A 14 -3.57 -9.03 -15.41
N ASP A 15 -4.66 -8.46 -14.89
CA ASP A 15 -5.38 -9.01 -13.75
C ASP A 15 -5.91 -10.43 -14.06
N ARG A 16 -6.30 -10.66 -15.30
CA ARG A 16 -6.73 -11.98 -15.78
C ARG A 16 -5.60 -13.02 -15.80
N TYR A 17 -4.35 -12.58 -15.97
CA TYR A 17 -3.19 -13.46 -16.03
C TYR A 17 -2.50 -13.62 -14.66
N TRP A 18 -2.33 -12.53 -13.89
CA TRP A 18 -1.53 -12.53 -12.66
C TRP A 18 -2.32 -12.24 -11.38
N ASN A 19 -3.58 -11.83 -11.47
CA ASN A 19 -4.48 -11.52 -10.35
C ASN A 19 -3.95 -10.47 -9.35
N PHE A 20 -3.12 -9.53 -9.80
CA PHE A 20 -2.70 -8.40 -8.98
C PHE A 20 -2.32 -7.16 -9.82
N PRO A 21 -2.32 -5.95 -9.23
CA PRO A 21 -1.97 -4.72 -9.94
C PRO A 21 -0.58 -4.74 -10.56
N LEU A 22 -0.33 -3.86 -11.52
CA LEU A 22 0.97 -3.70 -12.15
C LEU A 22 2.04 -3.39 -11.09
N ASP A 23 3.02 -4.26 -10.96
CA ASP A 23 4.18 -4.11 -10.08
C ASP A 23 5.50 -4.11 -10.87
N SER A 24 6.62 -4.05 -10.17
CA SER A 24 7.95 -4.05 -10.75
C SER A 24 8.44 -5.43 -11.20
N THR A 25 7.69 -6.50 -10.93
CA THR A 25 8.09 -7.89 -11.25
C THR A 25 8.45 -8.08 -12.72
N PRO A 26 7.67 -7.61 -13.73
CA PRO A 26 8.05 -7.74 -15.14
C PRO A 26 9.34 -7.03 -15.50
N LEU A 27 9.59 -5.85 -14.93
CA LEU A 27 10.84 -5.14 -15.15
C LEU A 27 12.01 -5.89 -14.55
N TYR A 28 11.85 -6.44 -13.35
CA TYR A 28 12.86 -7.25 -12.70
C TYR A 28 13.22 -8.48 -13.57
N TYR A 29 12.23 -9.24 -14.06
CA TYR A 29 12.47 -10.37 -14.95
C TYR A 29 13.10 -9.96 -16.27
N PHE A 30 12.72 -8.82 -16.82
CA PHE A 30 13.32 -8.32 -18.05
C PHE A 30 14.82 -8.03 -17.90
N PHE A 31 15.25 -7.54 -16.76
CA PHE A 31 16.67 -7.25 -16.51
C PHE A 31 17.48 -8.46 -16.00
N THR A 32 16.86 -9.35 -15.22
CA THR A 32 17.57 -10.50 -14.62
C THR A 32 17.55 -11.75 -15.50
N SER A 33 16.46 -12.00 -16.22
CA SER A 33 16.25 -13.19 -17.05
C SER A 33 15.52 -12.82 -18.36
N PRO A 34 16.16 -12.03 -19.25
CA PRO A 34 15.48 -11.53 -20.46
C PRO A 34 14.98 -12.63 -21.39
N LYS A 35 15.65 -13.79 -21.43
CA LYS A 35 15.21 -14.94 -22.24
C LYS A 35 13.89 -15.53 -21.73
N ASP A 36 13.72 -15.65 -20.42
CA ASP A 36 12.51 -16.18 -19.79
C ASP A 36 11.36 -15.17 -19.89
N ALA A 37 11.66 -13.88 -19.74
CA ALA A 37 10.71 -12.80 -19.93
C ALA A 37 10.17 -12.76 -21.36
N LEU A 38 11.01 -12.93 -22.36
CA LEU A 38 10.63 -12.99 -23.79
C LEU A 38 9.89 -14.29 -24.14
N ALA A 39 10.25 -15.41 -23.51
CA ALA A 39 9.59 -16.70 -23.73
C ALA A 39 8.16 -16.74 -23.16
N SER A 40 7.89 -15.98 -22.10
CA SER A 40 6.55 -15.89 -21.48
C SER A 40 5.55 -15.05 -22.30
N VAL A 41 6.04 -14.22 -23.24
CA VAL A 41 5.21 -13.35 -24.07
C VAL A 41 5.34 -13.81 -25.54
N GLY A 42 4.22 -14.20 -26.15
CA GLY A 42 4.24 -14.63 -27.56
C GLY A 42 4.85 -13.57 -28.48
N GLY A 43 5.76 -14.00 -29.40
CA GLY A 43 6.49 -13.09 -30.27
C GLY A 43 5.61 -12.14 -31.11
N LEU A 44 4.42 -12.55 -31.44
CA LEU A 44 3.43 -11.72 -32.15
C LEU A 44 2.95 -10.53 -31.29
N TYR A 45 2.78 -10.75 -29.99
CA TYR A 45 2.43 -9.68 -29.04
C TYR A 45 3.54 -8.65 -28.89
N ILE A 46 4.79 -9.11 -28.81
CA ILE A 46 5.97 -8.22 -28.73
C ILE A 46 6.05 -7.36 -30.00
N PHE A 47 5.84 -7.96 -31.18
CA PHE A 47 5.87 -7.24 -32.45
C PHE A 47 4.81 -6.13 -32.50
N PHE A 48 3.54 -6.44 -32.15
CA PHE A 48 2.49 -5.43 -32.13
C PHE A 48 2.69 -4.35 -31.06
N ALA A 49 3.17 -4.71 -29.90
CA ALA A 49 3.48 -3.74 -28.83
C ALA A 49 4.57 -2.75 -29.28
N LEU A 50 5.64 -3.23 -29.89
CA LEU A 50 6.70 -2.39 -30.44
C LEU A 50 6.18 -1.51 -31.59
N LEU A 51 5.39 -2.06 -32.50
CA LEU A 51 4.79 -1.31 -33.61
C LEU A 51 3.92 -0.16 -33.08
N ILE A 52 3.03 -0.43 -32.11
CA ILE A 52 2.15 0.57 -31.49
C ILE A 52 2.99 1.64 -30.78
N THR A 53 4.01 1.25 -30.04
CA THR A 53 4.90 2.19 -29.34
C THR A 53 5.61 3.12 -30.31
N VAL A 54 6.13 2.60 -31.42
CA VAL A 54 6.77 3.40 -32.49
C VAL A 54 5.77 4.36 -33.10
N LEU A 55 4.57 3.89 -33.46
CA LEU A 55 3.52 4.75 -34.05
C LEU A 55 3.09 5.86 -33.10
N LEU A 56 2.90 5.56 -31.79
CA LEU A 56 2.58 6.57 -30.78
C LEU A 56 3.72 7.58 -30.63
N THR A 57 4.96 7.13 -30.59
CA THR A 57 6.13 8.00 -30.48
C THR A 57 6.21 8.96 -31.72
N ILE A 58 5.96 8.46 -32.91
CA ILE A 58 5.90 9.27 -34.12
C ILE A 58 4.73 10.26 -34.03
N ALA A 59 3.56 9.84 -33.60
CA ALA A 59 2.39 10.71 -33.43
C ALA A 59 2.63 11.85 -32.44
N VAL A 60 3.21 11.54 -31.29
CA VAL A 60 3.59 12.54 -30.29
C VAL A 60 4.64 13.49 -30.83
N TRP A 61 5.66 12.96 -31.53
CA TRP A 61 6.69 13.78 -32.16
C TRP A 61 6.12 14.75 -33.20
N PHE A 62 5.18 14.30 -34.05
CA PHE A 62 4.46 15.16 -34.97
C PHE A 62 3.60 16.20 -34.27
N ALA A 63 2.86 15.80 -33.19
CA ALA A 63 2.04 16.72 -32.42
C ALA A 63 2.88 17.83 -31.75
N LEU A 64 4.05 17.48 -31.23
CA LEU A 64 4.98 18.45 -30.63
C LEU A 64 5.68 19.32 -31.67
N ARG A 65 5.87 18.82 -32.91
CA ARG A 65 6.43 19.58 -34.02
C ARG A 65 5.42 20.42 -34.80
N MET A 66 4.11 20.19 -34.60
CA MET A 66 3.14 21.11 -35.18
C MET A 66 3.51 22.51 -34.73
N PRO A 67 3.81 23.44 -35.69
CA PRO A 67 4.23 24.76 -35.27
C PRO A 67 3.10 25.36 -34.46
N HIS A 68 3.35 25.57 -33.18
CA HIS A 68 2.62 26.57 -32.45
C HIS A 68 2.80 27.81 -33.32
N THR A 69 1.76 28.20 -34.03
CA THR A 69 1.71 29.51 -34.65
C THR A 69 1.89 30.50 -33.54
N GLN A 70 3.14 30.73 -33.16
CA GLN A 70 3.47 31.95 -32.46
C GLN A 70 2.96 33.04 -33.41
N LYS A 71 1.80 33.59 -33.06
CA LYS A 71 1.45 34.92 -33.55
C LYS A 71 2.67 35.75 -33.20
N ARG A 72 3.58 35.89 -34.18
CA ARG A 72 4.59 36.93 -34.16
C ARG A 72 3.77 38.19 -33.95
N TYR A 73 3.74 38.70 -32.73
CA TYR A 73 3.39 40.06 -32.46
C TYR A 73 4.46 40.84 -33.21
N SER A 74 4.18 41.05 -34.50
CA SER A 74 4.87 42.04 -35.31
C SER A 74 4.58 43.33 -34.64
N SER A 75 5.49 43.73 -33.73
CA SER A 75 5.58 45.07 -33.22
C SER A 75 5.74 45.96 -34.44
N ARG A 76 4.58 46.47 -34.90
CA ARG A 76 4.52 47.55 -35.89
C ARG A 76 4.98 48.81 -35.15
N TYR A 77 6.29 48.88 -34.86
CA TYR A 77 6.90 50.13 -34.51
C TYR A 77 7.10 50.93 -35.77
N SER A 78 6.09 51.70 -36.09
CA SER A 78 6.13 52.85 -36.98
C SER A 78 7.25 53.79 -36.51
N ASN A 79 8.08 54.21 -37.50
CA ASN A 79 9.04 55.27 -37.42
C ASN A 79 8.44 56.51 -36.75
N TYR A 80 8.94 56.88 -35.59
CA TYR A 80 8.95 58.26 -35.13
C TYR A 80 10.31 58.60 -34.53
N GLY A 81 10.96 59.56 -35.14
CA GLY A 81 11.75 60.65 -34.58
C GLY A 81 12.95 60.29 -33.74
N PHE A 82 14.06 60.56 -34.36
CA PHE A 82 15.33 60.94 -33.77
C PHE A 82 15.13 61.83 -32.53
N GLY A 83 15.53 61.38 -31.34
CA GLY A 83 15.59 62.23 -30.13
C GLY A 83 15.45 61.40 -28.83
N ASP A 84 16.51 61.44 -28.08
CA ASP A 84 16.68 61.06 -26.69
C ASP A 84 17.23 59.64 -26.43
N PHE A 85 18.52 59.62 -26.41
CA PHE A 85 19.36 58.53 -25.91
C PHE A 85 19.45 58.67 -24.38
N GLY A 86 18.84 57.78 -23.61
CA GLY A 86 19.35 57.65 -22.26
C GLY A 86 18.51 56.97 -21.19
N SER A 87 17.20 57.02 -21.20
CA SER A 87 16.43 56.54 -20.01
C SER A 87 15.47 55.35 -20.25
N GLY A 88 15.09 55.11 -21.51
CA GLY A 88 14.07 54.12 -21.82
C GLY A 88 14.50 52.64 -21.74
N ARG A 89 15.78 52.34 -21.75
CA ARG A 89 16.24 50.92 -21.71
C ARG A 89 16.20 50.30 -20.30
N ARG A 90 16.40 51.08 -19.25
CA ARG A 90 16.42 50.51 -17.88
C ARG A 90 15.02 50.17 -17.38
N THR A 91 14.02 50.95 -17.70
CA THR A 91 12.63 50.71 -17.29
C THR A 91 12.04 49.47 -17.99
N TYR A 92 12.34 49.25 -19.27
CA TYR A 92 11.83 48.12 -20.00
C TYR A 92 12.41 46.78 -19.49
N TYR A 93 13.68 46.72 -19.13
CA TYR A 93 14.29 45.53 -18.56
C TYR A 93 13.80 45.23 -17.15
N SER A 94 13.57 46.25 -16.32
CA SER A 94 13.06 46.06 -14.97
C SER A 94 11.62 45.54 -14.95
N ASP A 95 10.77 45.96 -15.85
CA ASP A 95 9.40 45.45 -15.96
C ASP A 95 9.36 44.01 -16.44
N ILE A 96 10.23 43.62 -17.37
CA ILE A 96 10.34 42.23 -17.82
C ILE A 96 10.83 41.31 -16.69
N GLU A 97 11.80 41.75 -15.88
CA GLU A 97 12.29 40.98 -14.74
C GLU A 97 11.23 40.82 -13.65
N HIS A 98 10.48 41.90 -13.35
CA HIS A 98 9.40 41.85 -12.36
C HIS A 98 8.27 40.88 -12.81
N HIS A 99 7.89 40.89 -14.07
CA HIS A 99 6.89 40.00 -14.59
C HIS A 99 7.39 38.53 -14.61
N ARG A 100 8.63 38.29 -14.95
CA ARG A 100 9.24 36.97 -14.90
C ARG A 100 9.27 36.42 -13.47
N MET A 101 9.67 37.24 -12.50
CA MET A 101 9.72 36.83 -11.10
C MET A 101 8.33 36.54 -10.54
N ARG A 102 7.31 37.32 -10.88
CA ARG A 102 5.91 37.05 -10.49
C ARG A 102 5.39 35.75 -11.11
N HIS A 103 5.63 35.49 -12.39
CA HIS A 103 5.23 34.24 -13.03
C HIS A 103 5.96 33.04 -12.45
N SER A 104 7.24 33.15 -12.14
CA SER A 104 8.01 32.09 -11.49
C SER A 104 7.48 31.79 -10.08
N LEU A 105 7.13 32.83 -9.33
CA LEU A 105 6.54 32.67 -8.00
C LEU A 105 5.15 32.00 -8.05
N ILE A 106 4.31 32.40 -9.01
CA ILE A 106 3.00 31.78 -9.23
C ILE A 106 3.15 30.30 -9.62
N LEU A 107 4.06 29.99 -10.54
CA LEU A 107 4.34 28.62 -10.94
C LEU A 107 4.85 27.77 -9.77
N LEU A 108 5.75 28.32 -8.97
CA LEU A 108 6.26 27.64 -7.77
C LEU A 108 5.14 27.38 -6.76
N LEU A 109 4.24 28.35 -6.56
CA LEU A 109 3.10 28.21 -5.65
C LEU A 109 2.08 27.17 -6.19
N LEU A 110 1.80 27.18 -7.48
CA LEU A 110 0.96 26.15 -8.13
C LEU A 110 1.59 24.77 -8.03
N THR A 111 2.90 24.67 -8.24
CA THR A 111 3.64 23.39 -8.08
C THR A 111 3.57 22.91 -6.63
N ALA A 112 3.72 23.79 -5.65
CA ALA A 112 3.58 23.45 -4.24
C ALA A 112 2.15 22.98 -3.91
N LEU A 113 1.13 23.61 -4.49
CA LEU A 113 -0.27 23.18 -4.32
C LEU A 113 -0.54 21.79 -4.91
N LEU A 114 0.15 21.40 -5.98
CA LEU A 114 0.03 20.06 -6.55
C LEU A 114 0.54 18.96 -5.61
N PHE A 115 1.36 19.31 -4.61
CA PHE A 115 1.81 18.35 -3.60
C PHE A 115 0.63 17.76 -2.80
N ILE A 116 -0.41 18.52 -2.54
CA ILE A 116 -1.58 18.08 -1.77
C ILE A 116 -2.32 16.91 -2.45
N PRO A 117 -2.76 17.01 -3.73
CA PRO A 117 -3.40 15.90 -4.40
C PRO A 117 -2.45 14.72 -4.65
N ILE A 118 -1.16 14.95 -4.89
CA ILE A 118 -0.15 13.88 -5.04
C ILE A 118 -0.02 13.11 -3.73
N ARG A 119 -0.02 13.78 -2.58
CA ARG A 119 0.02 13.14 -1.27
C ARG A 119 -1.27 12.36 -0.94
N GLY A 120 -2.39 12.67 -1.59
CA GLY A 120 -3.69 12.04 -1.32
C GLY A 120 -4.58 12.82 -0.36
N GLY A 121 -4.35 14.14 -0.21
CA GLY A 121 -5.14 15.03 0.65
C GLY A 121 -4.47 15.35 1.98
N PHE A 122 -5.28 15.71 2.98
CA PHE A 122 -4.84 16.13 4.31
C PHE A 122 -4.95 15.00 5.37
N THR A 123 -5.34 13.80 5.00
CA THR A 123 -5.45 12.66 5.91
C THR A 123 -4.08 12.20 6.44
N VAL A 124 -4.08 11.46 7.54
CA VAL A 124 -2.87 10.93 8.18
C VAL A 124 -2.14 9.97 7.22
N SER A 125 -2.88 9.16 6.49
CA SER A 125 -2.30 8.23 5.52
C SER A 125 -2.00 8.91 4.19
N THR A 126 -0.81 8.65 3.66
CA THR A 126 -0.42 9.04 2.29
C THR A 126 -1.15 8.19 1.25
N THR A 127 -1.13 8.63 -0.02
CA THR A 127 -1.63 7.82 -1.12
C THR A 127 -0.89 6.49 -1.16
N ASN A 128 -1.64 5.40 -1.22
CA ASN A 128 -1.16 4.04 -1.41
C ASN A 128 -2.18 3.26 -2.25
N THR A 129 -1.78 2.10 -2.76
CA THR A 129 -2.66 1.25 -3.59
C THR A 129 -3.88 0.75 -2.85
N GLY A 130 -3.81 0.59 -1.52
CA GLY A 130 -4.91 0.13 -0.68
C GLY A 130 -6.12 1.07 -0.63
N LYS A 131 -5.91 2.37 -0.79
CA LYS A 131 -7.01 3.37 -0.83
C LYS A 131 -7.99 3.16 -1.99
N ALA A 132 -7.57 2.49 -3.05
CA ALA A 132 -8.43 2.16 -4.18
C ALA A 132 -9.35 0.94 -3.91
N TYR A 133 -9.15 0.22 -2.80
CA TYR A 133 -9.93 -0.97 -2.46
C TYR A 133 -11.28 -0.60 -1.84
N PHE A 134 -12.35 -0.82 -2.58
CA PHE A 134 -13.72 -0.47 -2.19
C PHE A 134 -14.70 -1.67 -2.21
N SER A 135 -14.26 -2.82 -2.75
CA SER A 135 -15.10 -4.00 -2.97
C SER A 135 -14.44 -5.26 -2.43
N GLN A 136 -15.24 -6.28 -2.15
CA GLN A 136 -14.75 -7.64 -1.86
C GLN A 136 -14.26 -8.37 -3.13
N ASN A 137 -14.58 -7.85 -4.31
CA ASN A 137 -14.10 -8.40 -5.56
C ASN A 137 -12.73 -7.82 -5.90
N ALA A 138 -11.70 -8.67 -5.89
CA ALA A 138 -10.31 -8.29 -6.18
C ALA A 138 -10.16 -7.61 -7.55
N PHE A 139 -10.86 -8.09 -8.58
CA PHE A 139 -10.80 -7.51 -9.92
C PHE A 139 -11.25 -6.05 -9.95
N LEU A 140 -12.35 -5.71 -9.26
CA LEU A 140 -12.84 -4.34 -9.19
C LEU A 140 -11.86 -3.41 -8.46
N ASN A 141 -11.23 -3.91 -7.41
CA ASN A 141 -10.22 -3.16 -6.67
C ASN A 141 -8.98 -2.91 -7.53
N HIS A 142 -8.50 -3.94 -8.22
CA HIS A 142 -7.34 -3.81 -9.12
C HIS A 142 -7.63 -2.86 -10.28
N ALA A 143 -8.85 -2.90 -10.84
CA ALA A 143 -9.27 -1.97 -11.90
C ALA A 143 -9.33 -0.50 -11.44
N ALA A 144 -9.52 -0.25 -10.15
CA ALA A 144 -9.51 1.10 -9.57
C ALA A 144 -8.10 1.64 -9.30
N VAL A 145 -7.09 0.77 -9.17
CA VAL A 145 -5.69 1.17 -8.92
C VAL A 145 -5.08 1.77 -10.18
N ASN A 146 -4.46 2.94 -10.07
CA ASN A 146 -3.70 3.51 -11.18
C ASN A 146 -2.43 2.67 -11.44
N PRO A 147 -2.25 2.08 -12.63
CA PRO A 147 -1.15 1.16 -12.91
C PRO A 147 0.22 1.84 -12.88
N MET A 148 0.34 3.10 -13.29
CA MET A 148 1.61 3.84 -13.21
C MET A 148 1.99 4.09 -11.76
N PHE A 149 1.02 4.47 -10.92
CA PHE A 149 1.24 4.66 -9.49
C PHE A 149 1.69 3.34 -8.83
N SER A 150 0.99 2.24 -9.09
CA SER A 150 1.33 0.91 -8.57
C SER A 150 2.73 0.46 -8.99
N LEU A 151 3.11 0.70 -10.24
CA LEU A 151 4.45 0.39 -10.75
C LEU A 151 5.52 1.20 -10.00
N PHE A 152 5.36 2.51 -9.89
CA PHE A 152 6.34 3.37 -9.20
C PHE A 152 6.40 3.05 -7.70
N GLU A 153 5.27 2.81 -7.05
CA GLU A 153 5.23 2.38 -5.64
C GLU A 153 6.00 1.07 -5.47
N SER A 154 5.79 0.09 -6.33
CA SER A 154 6.48 -1.18 -6.30
C SER A 154 7.99 -1.05 -6.56
N LEU A 155 8.40 -0.18 -7.47
CA LEU A 155 9.83 0.08 -7.74
C LEU A 155 10.55 0.70 -6.54
N THR A 156 9.86 1.57 -5.79
CA THR A 156 10.44 2.23 -4.61
C THR A 156 10.51 1.32 -3.39
N HIS A 157 9.74 0.22 -3.38
CA HIS A 157 9.66 -0.72 -2.26
C HIS A 157 10.19 -2.12 -2.60
N GLN A 158 11.08 -2.22 -3.60
CA GLN A 158 11.75 -3.51 -3.88
C GLN A 158 12.72 -3.85 -2.75
N GLU A 159 12.40 -4.90 -2.00
CA GLU A 159 13.29 -5.47 -0.99
C GLU A 159 13.43 -6.98 -1.25
N ASP A 160 14.67 -7.43 -1.29
CA ASP A 160 14.99 -8.86 -1.30
C ASP A 160 15.11 -9.36 0.15
N PHE A 161 14.01 -9.88 0.68
CA PHE A 161 13.95 -10.40 2.04
C PHE A 161 14.89 -11.59 2.26
N ALA A 162 15.15 -12.40 1.24
CA ALA A 162 15.97 -13.58 1.36
C ALA A 162 17.45 -13.23 1.61
N SER A 163 17.93 -12.17 0.97
CA SER A 163 19.31 -11.68 1.19
C SER A 163 19.43 -10.82 2.44
N GLN A 164 18.42 -10.00 2.73
CA GLN A 164 18.46 -9.00 3.81
C GLN A 164 18.47 -9.63 5.20
N TYR A 165 17.79 -10.75 5.41
CA TYR A 165 17.60 -11.38 6.73
C TYR A 165 18.30 -12.74 6.86
N ARG A 166 19.30 -13.01 6.07
CA ARG A 166 20.06 -14.26 6.12
C ARG A 166 21.15 -14.18 7.20
N TYR A 167 20.77 -14.40 8.46
CA TYR A 167 21.67 -14.33 9.60
C TYR A 167 22.44 -15.63 9.87
N MET A 168 21.97 -16.74 9.32
CA MET A 168 22.55 -18.08 9.51
C MET A 168 22.29 -18.97 8.29
N SER A 169 22.93 -20.15 8.26
CA SER A 169 22.64 -21.15 7.22
C SER A 169 21.23 -21.72 7.37
N GLU A 170 20.65 -22.19 6.27
CA GLU A 170 19.32 -22.81 6.29
C GLU A 170 19.26 -24.07 7.17
N GLU A 171 20.34 -24.85 7.20
CA GLU A 171 20.46 -26.02 8.04
C GLU A 171 20.44 -25.67 9.54
N GLU A 172 21.17 -24.65 9.92
CA GLU A 172 21.21 -24.16 11.29
C GLU A 172 19.87 -23.56 11.73
N ALA A 173 19.24 -22.77 10.85
CA ALA A 173 17.90 -22.22 11.09
C ALA A 173 16.87 -23.32 11.31
N ASN A 174 16.84 -24.35 10.46
CA ASN A 174 15.94 -25.50 10.57
C ASN A 174 16.20 -26.30 11.84
N LYS A 175 17.45 -26.49 12.23
CA LYS A 175 17.80 -27.15 13.48
C LYS A 175 17.29 -26.39 14.70
N LEU A 176 17.50 -25.09 14.75
CA LEU A 176 17.02 -24.23 15.85
C LEU A 176 15.49 -24.21 15.89
N PHE A 177 14.84 -24.05 14.74
CA PHE A 177 13.39 -24.05 14.65
C PHE A 177 12.78 -25.38 15.10
N SER A 178 13.34 -26.51 14.67
CA SER A 178 12.87 -27.83 15.11
C SER A 178 13.03 -28.04 16.62
N GLN A 179 14.09 -27.52 17.22
CA GLN A 179 14.27 -27.54 18.69
C GLN A 179 13.20 -26.71 19.41
N MET A 180 12.86 -25.52 18.86
CA MET A 180 11.80 -24.67 19.45
C MET A 180 10.43 -25.32 19.37
N VAL A 181 10.11 -26.01 18.28
CA VAL A 181 8.80 -26.64 18.08
C VAL A 181 8.69 -27.96 18.83
N SER A 182 9.77 -28.76 18.92
CA SER A 182 9.78 -30.06 19.58
C SER A 182 9.76 -29.98 21.11
N SER A 183 10.07 -28.82 21.70
CA SER A 183 9.97 -28.60 23.15
C SER A 183 8.55 -28.34 23.65
N SER A 184 7.56 -28.27 22.76
CA SER A 184 6.17 -28.22 23.17
C SER A 184 5.75 -29.62 23.66
N ASP A 185 5.59 -29.75 24.97
CA ASP A 185 4.95 -30.91 25.60
C ASP A 185 3.70 -31.28 24.82
N GLN A 186 3.59 -32.54 24.41
CA GLN A 186 2.42 -33.09 23.70
C GLN A 186 1.14 -33.11 24.58
N ASN A 187 1.18 -32.58 25.76
CA ASN A 187 0.01 -32.34 26.60
C ASN A 187 -0.84 -31.20 26.01
N THR A 188 -1.55 -31.49 24.95
CA THR A 188 -2.65 -30.68 24.47
C THR A 188 -3.73 -30.62 25.54
N TYR A 189 -3.64 -29.64 26.42
CA TYR A 189 -4.77 -29.29 27.29
C TYR A 189 -5.88 -28.76 26.39
N PRO A 190 -7.06 -29.37 26.35
CA PRO A 190 -8.17 -28.82 25.60
C PRO A 190 -8.53 -27.48 26.24
N LEU A 191 -8.23 -26.39 25.52
CA LEU A 191 -8.58 -25.01 25.94
C LEU A 191 -10.10 -24.83 26.08
N LEU A 192 -10.87 -25.68 25.37
CA LEU A 192 -12.32 -25.71 25.44
C LEU A 192 -12.75 -26.98 26.18
N ASN A 193 -13.63 -26.82 27.14
CA ASN A 193 -14.26 -27.97 27.81
C ASN A 193 -15.15 -28.75 26.82
N GLU A 194 -15.48 -29.99 27.14
CA GLU A 194 -16.31 -30.82 26.26
C GLU A 194 -17.71 -30.23 26.05
N GLU A 195 -18.22 -29.48 26.96
CA GLU A 195 -19.53 -28.84 26.90
C GLU A 195 -19.54 -27.69 25.85
N ALA A 196 -18.48 -26.88 25.84
CA ALA A 196 -18.29 -25.87 24.77
C ALA A 196 -18.10 -26.50 23.38
N ARG A 197 -17.51 -27.70 23.31
CA ARG A 197 -17.37 -28.46 22.05
C ARG A 197 -18.70 -29.04 21.54
N LYS A 198 -19.61 -29.40 22.44
CA LYS A 198 -20.93 -29.97 22.14
C LYS A 198 -21.96 -28.90 21.74
N ASN A 199 -21.84 -27.68 22.29
CA ASN A 199 -22.83 -26.60 22.13
C ASN A 199 -22.76 -25.80 20.82
N GLY A 200 -22.09 -26.29 19.79
CA GLY A 200 -22.13 -25.69 18.46
C GLY A 200 -20.96 -24.73 18.16
N LYS A 201 -21.24 -23.69 17.40
CA LYS A 201 -20.26 -22.66 16.99
C LYS A 201 -20.24 -21.54 18.02
N PRO A 202 -19.21 -21.37 18.86
CA PRO A 202 -19.08 -20.18 19.68
C PRO A 202 -18.75 -18.96 18.80
N ASP A 203 -19.28 -17.80 19.14
CA ASP A 203 -18.79 -16.54 18.56
C ASP A 203 -17.35 -16.28 19.01
N ILE A 204 -16.54 -15.74 18.09
CA ILE A 204 -15.13 -15.46 18.34
C ILE A 204 -14.92 -13.95 18.27
N LEU A 205 -14.55 -13.34 19.39
CA LEU A 205 -14.17 -11.94 19.48
C LEU A 205 -12.67 -11.84 19.78
N ILE A 206 -11.90 -11.24 18.86
CA ILE A 206 -10.48 -10.98 19.04
C ILE A 206 -10.30 -9.48 19.25
N ILE A 207 -9.76 -9.08 20.39
CA ILE A 207 -9.48 -7.68 20.74
C ILE A 207 -7.96 -7.48 20.73
N ILE A 208 -7.47 -6.69 19.75
CA ILE A 208 -6.06 -6.32 19.66
C ILE A 208 -5.94 -4.89 20.16
N MET A 209 -5.28 -4.71 21.29
CA MET A 209 -5.14 -3.41 21.94
C MET A 209 -3.85 -2.73 21.49
N GLU A 210 -3.99 -1.52 20.95
CA GLU A 210 -2.87 -0.68 20.56
C GLU A 210 -2.11 -0.16 21.78
N SER A 211 -0.76 -0.19 21.71
CA SER A 211 0.14 0.37 22.72
C SER A 211 -0.11 -0.16 24.16
N PHE A 212 -0.72 -1.33 24.31
CA PHE A 212 -0.99 -1.93 25.61
C PHE A 212 0.27 -2.59 26.17
N ALA A 213 0.76 -2.07 27.30
CA ALA A 213 1.92 -2.62 27.99
C ALA A 213 1.49 -3.54 29.14
N ASN A 214 2.21 -4.64 29.33
CA ASN A 214 1.98 -5.55 30.44
C ASN A 214 2.12 -4.87 31.82
N ASP A 215 2.89 -3.80 31.90
CA ASP A 215 3.17 -3.05 33.12
C ASP A 215 1.93 -2.40 33.76
N ILE A 216 0.88 -2.14 33.00
CA ILE A 216 -0.39 -1.56 33.48
C ILE A 216 -1.40 -2.60 33.99
N MET A 217 -1.09 -3.91 33.89
CA MET A 217 -1.93 -4.97 34.45
C MET A 217 -1.61 -5.21 35.94
N PRO A 218 -2.55 -5.05 36.86
CA PRO A 218 -2.31 -5.19 38.31
C PRO A 218 -1.66 -6.50 38.74
N SER A 219 -2.00 -7.63 38.11
CA SER A 219 -1.47 -8.95 38.49
C SER A 219 0.01 -9.15 38.12
N VAL A 220 0.51 -8.52 37.06
CA VAL A 220 1.85 -8.79 36.53
C VAL A 220 2.73 -7.54 36.39
N GLY A 221 2.14 -6.35 36.32
CA GLY A 221 2.84 -5.07 36.14
C GLY A 221 3.08 -4.32 37.43
N THR A 222 3.67 -3.13 37.35
CA THR A 222 3.97 -2.23 38.45
C THR A 222 2.82 -1.28 38.77
N HIS A 223 2.03 -0.89 37.75
CA HIS A 223 0.89 0.03 37.90
C HIS A 223 -0.38 -0.74 38.29
N LYS A 224 -0.79 -0.66 39.58
CA LYS A 224 -1.88 -1.46 40.12
C LYS A 224 -3.29 -0.92 39.84
N ASP A 225 -3.40 0.34 39.41
CA ASP A 225 -4.69 1.04 39.37
C ASP A 225 -5.22 1.27 37.94
N VAL A 226 -4.49 0.80 36.89
CA VAL A 226 -4.81 1.16 35.52
C VAL A 226 -5.75 0.17 34.85
N ALA A 227 -5.34 -1.07 34.62
CA ALA A 227 -6.13 -2.06 33.89
C ALA A 227 -6.91 -3.02 34.81
N VAL A 228 -7.56 -2.52 35.84
CA VAL A 228 -8.23 -3.33 36.87
C VAL A 228 -9.34 -4.22 36.30
N CYS A 229 -10.15 -3.69 35.40
CA CYS A 229 -11.23 -4.46 34.77
C CYS A 229 -10.70 -5.60 33.91
N LEU A 230 -9.65 -5.33 33.14
CA LEU A 230 -9.00 -6.35 32.28
C LEU A 230 -8.35 -7.44 33.13
N ASP A 231 -7.69 -7.07 34.23
CA ASP A 231 -7.12 -7.99 35.19
C ASP A 231 -8.20 -8.89 35.82
N SER A 232 -9.37 -8.33 36.14
CA SER A 232 -10.52 -9.10 36.62
C SER A 232 -11.04 -10.11 35.61
N ILE A 233 -11.03 -9.76 34.31
CA ILE A 233 -11.40 -10.68 33.23
C ILE A 233 -10.34 -11.78 33.09
N ALA A 234 -9.06 -11.41 33.13
CA ALA A 234 -7.95 -12.35 33.04
C ALA A 234 -7.98 -13.43 34.13
N ARG A 235 -8.40 -13.07 35.35
CA ARG A 235 -8.59 -14.01 36.46
C ARG A 235 -9.74 -15.01 36.29
N LYS A 236 -10.70 -14.69 35.42
CA LYS A 236 -11.87 -15.56 35.14
C LYS A 236 -11.66 -16.43 33.90
N GLY A 237 -10.58 -16.20 33.16
CA GLY A 237 -10.26 -16.90 31.93
C GLY A 237 -8.89 -17.57 31.95
N ILE A 238 -8.35 -17.85 30.78
CA ILE A 238 -7.00 -18.38 30.63
C ILE A 238 -6.08 -17.18 30.39
N PHE A 239 -5.11 -16.99 31.27
CA PHE A 239 -4.16 -15.92 31.22
C PHE A 239 -2.75 -16.44 30.85
N PHE A 240 -2.12 -15.85 29.86
CA PHE A 240 -0.77 -16.22 29.43
C PHE A 240 0.22 -15.12 29.85
N PRO A 241 0.85 -15.20 31.02
CA PRO A 241 1.70 -14.13 31.57
C PRO A 241 3.00 -13.92 30.79
N ARG A 242 3.41 -14.88 29.96
CA ARG A 242 4.59 -14.83 29.12
C ARG A 242 4.24 -14.74 27.62
N PHE A 243 3.17 -14.05 27.31
CA PHE A 243 2.79 -13.80 25.93
C PHE A 243 3.47 -12.50 25.47
N TYR A 244 4.31 -12.60 24.43
CA TYR A 244 5.12 -11.50 23.94
C TYR A 244 4.64 -11.05 22.57
N SER A 245 4.70 -9.74 22.33
CA SER A 245 4.47 -9.18 20.99
C SER A 245 5.58 -9.61 20.03
N ASN A 246 5.21 -10.02 18.83
CA ASN A 246 6.15 -10.37 17.76
C ASN A 246 6.89 -9.14 17.20
N THR A 247 6.32 -7.94 17.38
CA THR A 247 6.86 -6.67 16.89
C THR A 247 6.28 -5.50 17.70
N PHE A 248 6.91 -4.34 17.54
CA PHE A 248 6.43 -3.06 18.10
C PHE A 248 5.59 -2.22 17.13
N ARG A 249 5.30 -2.72 15.92
CA ARG A 249 4.53 -2.00 14.89
C ARG A 249 3.21 -2.70 14.60
N THR A 250 2.12 -1.95 14.60
CA THR A 250 0.76 -2.45 14.39
C THR A 250 0.59 -3.14 13.05
N ASP A 251 1.10 -2.56 11.97
CA ASP A 251 1.03 -3.09 10.60
C ASP A 251 1.71 -4.45 10.43
N ARG A 252 2.69 -4.77 11.28
CA ARG A 252 3.37 -6.07 11.31
C ARG A 252 2.73 -7.01 12.35
N GLY A 253 2.32 -6.47 13.48
CA GLY A 253 1.68 -7.21 14.56
C GLY A 253 0.34 -7.80 14.16
N LEU A 254 -0.48 -7.06 13.41
CA LEU A 254 -1.75 -7.54 12.87
C LEU A 254 -1.56 -8.77 11.96
N VAL A 255 -0.56 -8.73 11.09
CA VAL A 255 -0.25 -9.88 10.23
C VAL A 255 0.21 -11.07 11.05
N ALA A 256 1.04 -10.84 12.07
CA ALA A 256 1.51 -11.93 12.94
C ALA A 256 0.35 -12.61 13.67
N VAL A 257 -0.61 -11.84 14.18
CA VAL A 257 -1.77 -12.39 14.91
C VAL A 257 -2.79 -13.05 13.99
N LEU A 258 -3.14 -12.41 12.86
CA LEU A 258 -4.26 -12.83 12.02
C LEU A 258 -3.87 -13.77 10.87
N SER A 259 -2.57 -13.84 10.54
CA SER A 259 -2.04 -14.73 9.51
C SER A 259 -0.99 -15.72 10.02
N GLY A 260 -0.54 -15.58 11.27
CA GLY A 260 0.55 -16.41 11.81
C GLY A 260 1.90 -16.17 11.12
N TYR A 261 2.06 -15.06 10.39
CA TYR A 261 3.29 -14.74 9.68
C TYR A 261 4.22 -13.92 10.56
N PRO A 262 5.44 -14.38 10.85
CA PRO A 262 6.38 -13.65 11.71
C PRO A 262 6.67 -12.25 11.17
N ALA A 263 6.69 -11.25 12.06
CA ALA A 263 6.97 -9.88 11.69
C ALA A 263 8.38 -9.70 11.14
N GLN A 264 8.50 -9.03 10.02
CA GLN A 264 9.81 -8.65 9.47
C GLN A 264 10.42 -7.51 10.28
N PRO A 265 11.74 -7.47 10.52
CA PRO A 265 12.36 -6.46 11.37
C PRO A 265 12.19 -5.02 10.89
N THR A 266 12.29 -4.76 9.60
CA THR A 266 12.35 -3.41 9.03
C THR A 266 11.11 -3.00 8.24
N THR A 267 10.39 -3.94 7.65
CA THR A 267 9.28 -3.66 6.73
C THR A 267 8.01 -4.42 7.09
N SER A 268 6.88 -4.00 6.51
CA SER A 268 5.59 -4.68 6.63
C SER A 268 5.25 -5.39 5.34
N ILE A 269 4.89 -6.65 5.42
CA ILE A 269 4.42 -7.45 4.27
C ILE A 269 3.13 -6.89 3.67
N MET A 270 2.36 -6.09 4.40
CA MET A 270 1.17 -5.40 3.88
C MET A 270 1.48 -4.48 2.70
N ARG A 271 2.71 -3.97 2.61
CA ARG A 271 3.18 -3.13 1.50
C ARG A 271 3.35 -3.89 0.18
N TYR A 272 3.27 -5.21 0.24
CA TYR A 272 3.45 -6.12 -0.90
C TYR A 272 2.17 -6.93 -1.13
N PRO A 273 1.13 -6.35 -1.77
CA PRO A 273 -0.19 -6.97 -1.89
C PRO A 273 -0.15 -8.38 -2.52
N ALA A 274 0.66 -8.57 -3.56
CA ALA A 274 0.80 -9.88 -4.21
C ALA A 274 1.35 -10.97 -3.27
N LYS A 275 2.30 -10.61 -2.39
CA LYS A 275 2.87 -11.55 -1.40
C LYS A 275 1.92 -11.75 -0.22
N SER A 276 1.37 -10.67 0.31
CA SER A 276 0.51 -10.71 1.50
C SER A 276 -0.83 -11.40 1.26
N ALA A 277 -1.37 -11.36 0.03
CA ALA A 277 -2.60 -12.06 -0.32
C ALA A 277 -2.49 -13.59 -0.23
N GLN A 278 -1.28 -14.13 -0.37
CA GLN A 278 -1.02 -15.58 -0.30
C GLN A 278 -0.85 -16.10 1.12
N LEU A 279 -0.75 -15.23 2.11
CA LEU A 279 -0.58 -15.63 3.51
C LEU A 279 -1.79 -16.42 4.02
N PRO A 280 -1.59 -17.31 4.99
CA PRO A 280 -2.69 -17.88 5.75
C PRO A 280 -3.62 -16.81 6.31
N SER A 281 -4.90 -17.12 6.45
CA SER A 281 -5.88 -16.18 6.97
C SER A 281 -6.79 -16.86 7.99
N LEU A 282 -6.87 -16.28 9.17
CA LEU A 282 -7.80 -16.73 10.20
C LEU A 282 -9.24 -16.59 9.72
N ALA A 283 -9.61 -15.46 9.11
CA ALA A 283 -10.94 -15.21 8.58
C ALA A 283 -11.34 -16.25 7.53
N ARG A 284 -10.50 -16.47 6.49
CA ARG A 284 -10.74 -17.49 5.46
C ARG A 284 -10.81 -18.90 6.04
N SER A 285 -9.96 -19.23 7.02
CA SER A 285 -9.94 -20.55 7.66
C SER A 285 -11.23 -20.81 8.43
N LEU A 286 -11.72 -19.84 9.19
CA LEU A 286 -12.98 -19.95 9.94
C LEU A 286 -14.19 -20.00 9.00
N ALA A 287 -14.22 -19.17 7.97
CA ALA A 287 -15.28 -19.18 6.97
C ALA A 287 -15.36 -20.56 6.26
N LYS A 288 -14.22 -21.12 5.84
CA LYS A 288 -14.14 -22.43 5.18
C LYS A 288 -14.54 -23.59 6.11
N ALA A 289 -14.05 -23.58 7.35
CA ALA A 289 -14.25 -24.70 8.27
C ALA A 289 -15.66 -24.77 8.84
N LYS A 290 -16.27 -23.62 9.16
CA LYS A 290 -17.52 -23.55 9.92
C LYS A 290 -18.53 -22.53 9.39
N HIS A 291 -18.28 -21.92 8.22
CA HIS A 291 -19.12 -20.87 7.64
C HIS A 291 -19.37 -19.68 8.58
N TYR A 292 -18.30 -19.23 9.25
CA TYR A 292 -18.35 -18.00 10.03
C TYR A 292 -18.43 -16.78 9.10
N GLY A 293 -19.39 -15.87 9.32
CA GLY A 293 -19.29 -14.50 8.86
C GLY A 293 -18.25 -13.76 9.70
N ASN A 294 -17.60 -12.75 9.13
CA ASN A 294 -16.55 -12.03 9.83
C ASN A 294 -16.63 -10.52 9.61
N ALA A 295 -16.17 -9.78 10.61
CA ALA A 295 -16.06 -8.32 10.55
C ALA A 295 -14.76 -7.88 11.23
N TYR A 296 -14.19 -6.79 10.74
CA TYR A 296 -13.03 -6.12 11.31
C TYR A 296 -13.38 -4.69 11.66
N TYR A 297 -13.14 -4.31 12.92
CA TYR A 297 -13.36 -2.96 13.44
C TYR A 297 -12.02 -2.35 13.78
N TYR A 298 -11.76 -1.14 13.32
CA TYR A 298 -10.52 -0.42 13.57
C TYR A 298 -10.79 1.02 14.02
N GLY A 299 -10.20 1.43 15.14
CA GLY A 299 -10.36 2.77 15.68
C GLY A 299 -9.53 3.85 15.03
N GLY A 300 -8.86 3.57 13.92
CA GLY A 300 -8.02 4.51 13.18
C GLY A 300 -8.26 4.42 11.67
N ASP A 301 -7.42 5.14 10.90
CA ASP A 301 -7.46 5.14 9.43
C ASP A 301 -6.97 3.79 8.87
N VAL A 302 -7.90 2.98 8.36
CA VAL A 302 -7.62 1.64 7.80
C VAL A 302 -6.82 1.70 6.50
N ASP A 303 -6.69 2.85 5.86
CA ASP A 303 -5.87 3.03 4.65
C ASP A 303 -4.38 3.20 4.99
N PHE A 304 -4.05 3.39 6.26
CA PHE A 304 -2.68 3.42 6.72
C PHE A 304 -1.97 2.09 6.42
N ALA A 305 -0.75 2.15 5.89
CA ALA A 305 0.13 1.02 5.60
C ALA A 305 -0.47 -0.11 4.71
N ASN A 306 -1.40 0.22 3.81
CA ASN A 306 -2.12 -0.74 2.96
C ASN A 306 -3.00 -1.75 3.74
N GLN A 307 -3.41 -1.44 4.96
CA GLN A 307 -4.18 -2.35 5.80
C GLN A 307 -5.51 -2.75 5.16
N ARG A 308 -6.23 -1.83 4.51
CA ARG A 308 -7.49 -2.12 3.81
C ARG A 308 -7.31 -3.20 2.74
N SER A 309 -6.31 -3.06 1.85
CA SER A 309 -6.06 -4.02 0.78
C SER A 309 -5.69 -5.40 1.34
N TRP A 310 -4.91 -5.41 2.42
CA TRP A 310 -4.56 -6.65 3.09
C TRP A 310 -5.78 -7.34 3.71
N LEU A 311 -6.63 -6.63 4.46
CA LEU A 311 -7.84 -7.17 5.07
C LEU A 311 -8.80 -7.76 4.03
N VAL A 312 -9.03 -7.04 2.92
CA VAL A 312 -9.83 -7.55 1.80
C VAL A 312 -9.23 -8.84 1.24
N SER A 313 -7.92 -8.87 1.01
CA SER A 313 -7.22 -10.06 0.51
C SER A 313 -7.26 -11.23 1.50
N GLN A 314 -7.38 -10.95 2.81
CA GLN A 314 -7.53 -11.96 3.86
C GLN A 314 -8.97 -12.47 4.01
N GLY A 315 -9.94 -11.91 3.27
CA GLY A 315 -11.33 -12.37 3.26
C GLY A 315 -12.19 -11.80 4.39
N TYR A 316 -11.85 -10.59 4.90
CA TYR A 316 -12.75 -9.87 5.79
C TYR A 316 -13.90 -9.26 5.00
N GLU A 317 -15.12 -9.67 5.32
CA GLU A 317 -16.34 -9.28 4.59
C GLU A 317 -16.78 -7.85 4.92
N ARG A 318 -16.61 -7.44 6.16
CA ARG A 318 -17.00 -6.13 6.66
C ARG A 318 -15.81 -5.49 7.36
N ILE A 319 -15.38 -4.34 6.85
CA ILE A 319 -14.29 -3.53 7.41
C ILE A 319 -14.89 -2.18 7.82
N ILE A 320 -14.74 -1.83 9.09
CA ILE A 320 -15.27 -0.61 9.69
C ILE A 320 -14.10 0.12 10.33
N SER A 321 -13.89 1.37 9.93
CA SER A 321 -12.80 2.24 10.37
C SER A 321 -13.32 3.49 11.07
N ASP A 322 -12.43 4.37 11.48
CA ASP A 322 -12.76 5.66 12.11
C ASP A 322 -13.72 6.51 11.26
N SER A 323 -13.57 6.49 9.94
CA SER A 323 -14.42 7.24 9.01
C SER A 323 -15.89 6.76 8.95
N ASP A 324 -16.15 5.54 9.41
CA ASP A 324 -17.49 4.94 9.39
C ASP A 324 -18.29 5.26 10.68
N PHE A 325 -17.63 5.80 11.70
CA PHE A 325 -18.29 6.23 12.93
C PHE A 325 -18.72 7.69 12.84
N PRO A 326 -19.94 8.03 13.29
CA PRO A 326 -20.36 9.43 13.36
C PRO A 326 -19.44 10.16 14.34
N ILE A 327 -18.95 11.33 13.92
CA ILE A 327 -18.19 12.22 14.80
C ILE A 327 -19.15 12.71 15.86
N CYS A 328 -19.06 12.17 17.08
CA CYS A 328 -19.68 12.75 18.24
C CYS A 328 -18.86 13.98 18.63
N LEU A 329 -19.30 15.17 18.15
CA LEU A 329 -18.79 16.48 18.56
C LEU A 329 -19.29 16.82 19.96
#